data_e3b2357ab515f36b05bb3753ff1e4dc1
#
_entry.id   e3b2357ab515f36b05bb3753ff1e4dc1
#
_cell.length_a   1.000
_cell.length_b   1.000
_cell.length_c   1.000
_cell.angle_alpha   90.00
_cell.angle_beta   90.00
_cell.angle_gamma   90.00
#
_symmetry.space_group_name_H-M   'P 1'
#
loop_
_entity.id
_entity.type
_entity.pdbx_description
1 polymer ?
#
loop_
_entity_poly.entity_id
_entity_poly.type
_entity_poly.pdbx_seq_one_letter_code
_entity_poly.pdbx_strand_id
1 'polypeptide(L)'
;NTCQPTQIAAIALDGRNLKLKGTFNSEIRAEVDDEKAIAAGLGPIEEGALKVTGKTREQIAKAPQLKTVWKKFTAFVDKYNWKGTPFFAPIPAGFNIIGYDMKIINRLCKEFGPWDAKRGEQQLFSKVYKIDVMDNVWMWTEGDPSIKSISMDSLRERMGMSSENAHDALQDVKDTANIMIKFMKTHRAVYRNLKIDKVFANGELYV
;
A
#
# COMPACT_ATOMS: atom_id res chain seq x y z
N ASN A 1 4.85 -5.00 15.04
CA ASN A 1 5.37 -3.83 14.33
C ASN A 1 5.20 -2.60 15.21
N THR A 2 6.30 -1.99 15.63
CA THR A 2 6.36 -0.79 16.50
C THR A 2 6.51 0.51 15.71
N CYS A 3 6.64 0.43 14.37
CA CYS A 3 6.84 1.59 13.50
C CYS A 3 5.74 2.64 13.68
N GLN A 4 6.13 3.90 13.81
CA GLN A 4 5.24 5.04 13.86
C GLN A 4 5.01 5.59 12.45
N PRO A 5 3.78 5.54 11.90
CA PRO A 5 3.52 6.17 10.61
C PRO A 5 3.52 7.70 10.76
N THR A 6 4.27 8.39 9.92
CA THR A 6 4.33 9.87 9.89
C THR A 6 3.50 10.47 8.76
N GLN A 7 3.01 9.64 7.85
CA GLN A 7 2.12 10.03 6.76
C GLN A 7 1.30 8.81 6.32
N ILE A 8 0.08 9.04 5.88
CA ILE A 8 -0.74 8.04 5.22
C ILE A 8 -1.32 8.63 3.95
N ALA A 9 -1.11 7.94 2.85
CA ALA A 9 -1.68 8.29 1.56
C ALA A 9 -2.37 7.07 0.93
N ALA A 10 -3.44 7.32 0.20
CA ALA A 10 -4.12 6.31 -0.58
C ALA A 10 -4.86 6.93 -1.76
N ILE A 11 -5.00 6.16 -2.82
CA ILE A 11 -5.91 6.47 -3.91
C ILE A 11 -6.92 5.33 -4.07
N ALA A 12 -8.16 5.68 -4.37
CA ALA A 12 -9.20 4.72 -4.70
C ALA A 12 -9.35 4.63 -6.21
N LEU A 13 -9.30 3.41 -6.74
CA LEU A 13 -9.49 3.12 -8.16
C LEU A 13 -10.77 2.32 -8.37
N ASP A 14 -11.46 2.59 -9.47
CA ASP A 14 -12.56 1.75 -9.91
C ASP A 14 -12.06 0.37 -10.34
N GLY A 15 -12.57 -0.70 -9.75
CA GLY A 15 -12.09 -2.06 -10.00
C GLY A 15 -12.30 -2.55 -11.45
N ARG A 16 -13.21 -1.95 -12.22
CA ARG A 16 -13.51 -2.35 -13.61
C ARG A 16 -12.62 -1.61 -14.61
N ASN A 17 -12.60 -0.28 -14.54
CA ASN A 17 -11.93 0.58 -15.53
C ASN A 17 -10.62 1.20 -15.05
N LEU A 18 -10.25 1.00 -13.78
CA LEU A 18 -9.03 1.50 -13.12
C LEU A 18 -8.93 3.04 -13.08
N LYS A 19 -10.07 3.74 -13.22
CA LYS A 19 -10.11 5.19 -13.11
C LYS A 19 -10.05 5.63 -11.65
N LEU A 20 -9.36 6.73 -11.41
CA LEU A 20 -9.28 7.37 -10.09
C LEU A 20 -10.68 7.78 -9.61
N LYS A 21 -11.01 7.42 -8.37
CA LYS A 21 -12.27 7.76 -7.68
C LYS A 21 -12.07 8.73 -6.53
N GLY A 22 -10.88 8.75 -5.95
CA GLY A 22 -10.58 9.66 -4.87
C GLY A 22 -9.17 9.49 -4.35
N THR A 23 -8.73 10.47 -3.57
CA THR A 23 -7.40 10.53 -2.99
C THR A 23 -7.52 10.90 -1.53
N PHE A 24 -6.71 10.26 -0.70
CA PHE A 24 -6.48 10.60 0.69
C PHE A 24 -5.00 10.86 0.89
N ASN A 25 -4.66 11.92 1.60
CA ASN A 25 -3.29 12.21 2.03
C ASN A 25 -3.35 13.00 3.33
N SER A 26 -2.59 12.57 4.32
CA SER A 26 -2.44 13.30 5.58
C SER A 26 -1.14 12.96 6.26
N GLU A 27 -0.45 13.96 6.76
CA GLU A 27 0.59 13.77 7.74
C GLU A 27 0.00 13.29 9.06
N ILE A 28 0.84 12.64 9.86
CA ILE A 28 0.47 12.04 11.15
C ILE A 28 1.50 12.45 12.18
N ARG A 29 1.02 12.92 13.33
CA ARG A 29 1.85 13.16 14.50
C ARG A 29 2.38 11.83 15.02
N ALA A 30 3.69 11.76 15.22
CA ALA A 30 4.35 10.69 15.91
C ALA A 30 5.05 11.23 17.17
N GLU A 31 5.38 10.35 18.11
CA GLU A 31 6.22 10.71 19.25
C GLU A 31 7.66 10.89 18.76
N VAL A 32 8.18 12.10 18.94
CA VAL A 32 9.50 12.50 18.46
C VAL A 32 10.59 12.39 19.52
N ASP A 33 10.19 12.20 20.79
CA ASP A 33 11.06 11.88 21.89
C ASP A 33 11.26 10.37 21.94
N ASP A 34 12.47 9.92 21.68
CA ASP A 34 12.78 8.51 21.52
C ASP A 34 12.56 7.71 22.83
N GLU A 35 12.82 8.31 24.00
CA GLU A 35 12.59 7.66 25.30
C GLU A 35 11.09 7.46 25.55
N LYS A 36 10.28 8.48 25.25
CA LYS A 36 8.82 8.38 25.36
C LYS A 36 8.23 7.40 24.37
N ALA A 37 8.74 7.38 23.13
CA ALA A 37 8.31 6.41 22.13
C ALA A 37 8.56 4.98 22.61
N ILE A 38 9.77 4.70 23.09
CA ILE A 38 10.15 3.37 23.60
C ILE A 38 9.28 3.00 24.84
N ALA A 39 9.08 3.93 25.76
CA ALA A 39 8.24 3.72 26.94
C ALA A 39 6.77 3.42 26.57
N ALA A 40 6.29 3.94 25.44
CA ALA A 40 4.97 3.67 24.88
C ALA A 40 4.93 2.38 24.01
N GLY A 41 6.03 1.63 23.90
CA GLY A 41 6.12 0.43 23.07
C GLY A 41 6.19 0.72 21.56
N LEU A 42 6.55 1.94 21.20
CA LEU A 42 6.74 2.39 19.81
C LEU A 42 8.22 2.41 19.46
N GLY A 43 8.54 2.25 18.18
CA GLY A 43 9.90 2.46 17.68
C GLY A 43 10.23 3.96 17.62
N PRO A 44 11.49 4.35 17.88
CA PRO A 44 11.94 5.71 17.68
C PRO A 44 11.85 6.11 16.20
N ILE A 45 11.86 7.42 15.94
CA ILE A 45 11.94 7.93 14.58
C ILE A 45 13.39 7.90 14.13
N GLU A 46 13.69 7.07 13.15
CA GLU A 46 15.02 6.90 12.61
C GLU A 46 15.47 8.13 11.81
N GLU A 47 16.67 8.63 12.05
CA GLU A 47 17.27 9.75 11.31
C GLU A 47 17.38 9.45 9.80
N GLY A 48 17.64 8.17 9.44
CA GLY A 48 17.61 7.72 8.05
C GLY A 48 16.25 7.94 7.38
N ALA A 49 15.16 7.66 8.09
CA ALA A 49 13.80 7.87 7.58
C ALA A 49 13.49 9.38 7.42
N LEU A 50 13.93 10.22 8.34
CA LEU A 50 13.79 11.69 8.23
C LEU A 50 14.53 12.22 7.01
N LYS A 51 15.76 11.77 6.81
CA LYS A 51 16.59 12.17 5.66
C LYS A 51 15.95 11.77 4.32
N VAL A 52 15.42 10.57 4.25
CA VAL A 52 14.76 10.04 3.03
C VAL A 52 13.46 10.78 2.73
N THR A 53 12.63 11.04 3.74
CA THR A 53 11.33 11.68 3.57
C THR A 53 11.41 13.22 3.51
N GLY A 54 12.56 13.81 3.84
CA GLY A 54 12.73 15.26 3.94
C GLY A 54 11.96 15.91 5.10
N LYS A 55 11.43 15.13 6.04
CA LYS A 55 10.66 15.63 7.17
C LYS A 55 11.56 15.95 8.36
N THR A 56 11.15 16.96 9.14
CA THR A 56 11.79 17.28 10.41
C THR A 56 10.97 16.76 11.59
N ARG A 57 11.63 16.49 12.71
CA ARG A 57 10.94 16.10 13.97
C ARG A 57 9.91 17.16 14.38
N GLU A 58 10.20 18.44 14.15
CA GLU A 58 9.28 19.53 14.45
C GLU A 58 8.00 19.49 13.60
N GLN A 59 8.13 19.24 12.30
CA GLN A 59 6.98 19.07 11.40
C GLN A 59 6.11 17.89 11.85
N ILE A 60 6.74 16.74 12.17
CA ILE A 60 6.04 15.54 12.64
C ILE A 60 5.30 15.82 13.96
N ALA A 61 5.93 16.52 14.91
CA ALA A 61 5.31 16.86 16.20
C ALA A 61 4.09 17.78 16.05
N LYS A 62 4.07 18.65 15.03
CA LYS A 62 2.96 19.57 14.74
C LYS A 62 1.85 18.95 13.88
N ALA A 63 2.06 17.78 13.31
CA ALA A 63 1.09 17.13 12.45
C ALA A 63 -0.19 16.71 13.22
N PRO A 64 -1.29 16.42 12.51
CA PRO A 64 -2.54 15.97 13.12
C PRO A 64 -2.37 14.65 13.90
N GLN A 65 -3.11 14.50 14.99
CA GLN A 65 -3.06 13.29 15.81
C GLN A 65 -3.45 12.04 15.02
N LEU A 66 -2.74 10.94 15.24
CA LEU A 66 -2.95 9.65 14.60
C LEU A 66 -4.42 9.20 14.64
N LYS A 67 -5.07 9.25 15.82
CA LYS A 67 -6.47 8.84 15.99
C LYS A 67 -7.42 9.65 15.10
N THR A 68 -7.18 10.95 14.95
CA THR A 68 -7.99 11.83 14.09
C THR A 68 -7.78 11.50 12.59
N VAL A 69 -6.54 11.31 12.19
CA VAL A 69 -6.20 10.94 10.80
C VAL A 69 -6.76 9.56 10.48
N TRP A 70 -6.61 8.59 11.40
CA TRP A 70 -7.13 7.24 11.24
C TRP A 70 -8.65 7.22 11.03
N LYS A 71 -9.40 7.98 11.83
CA LYS A 71 -10.84 8.12 11.65
C LYS A 71 -11.22 8.65 10.26
N LYS A 72 -10.48 9.64 9.75
CA LYS A 72 -10.71 10.18 8.39
C LYS A 72 -10.32 9.15 7.31
N PHE A 73 -9.23 8.43 7.52
CA PHE A 73 -8.77 7.39 6.58
C PHE A 73 -9.75 6.23 6.51
N THR A 74 -10.23 5.72 7.64
CA THR A 74 -11.22 4.63 7.65
C THR A 74 -12.53 5.05 7.00
N ALA A 75 -13.00 6.29 7.23
CA ALA A 75 -14.17 6.84 6.54
C ALA A 75 -13.95 6.98 5.02
N PHE A 76 -12.73 7.36 4.59
CA PHE A 76 -12.37 7.39 3.18
C PHE A 76 -12.44 6.00 2.55
N VAL A 77 -11.90 4.97 3.20
CA VAL A 77 -11.93 3.58 2.69
C VAL A 77 -13.36 3.05 2.67
N ASP A 78 -14.13 3.26 3.75
CA ASP A 78 -15.49 2.77 3.88
C ASP A 78 -16.46 3.33 2.82
N LYS A 79 -16.20 4.54 2.34
CA LYS A 79 -16.93 5.14 1.20
C LYS A 79 -16.94 4.23 -0.04
N TYR A 80 -15.95 3.36 -0.19
CA TYR A 80 -15.80 2.45 -1.32
C TYR A 80 -16.17 1.00 -0.97
N ASN A 81 -16.66 0.75 0.23
CA ASN A 81 -17.21 -0.53 0.64
C ASN A 81 -18.65 -0.67 0.12
N TRP A 82 -18.81 -1.36 -0.99
CA TRP A 82 -20.06 -1.40 -1.76
C TRP A 82 -21.29 -1.84 -0.97
N LYS A 83 -21.14 -2.78 -0.02
CA LYS A 83 -22.27 -3.30 0.78
C LYS A 83 -22.09 -3.08 2.28
N GLY A 84 -21.13 -2.29 2.69
CA GLY A 84 -20.85 -2.04 4.11
C GLY A 84 -20.43 -3.30 4.90
N THR A 85 -19.93 -4.34 4.22
CA THR A 85 -19.49 -5.57 4.86
C THR A 85 -18.02 -5.86 4.52
N PRO A 86 -17.30 -6.57 5.39
CA PRO A 86 -15.88 -6.89 5.14
C PRO A 86 -15.63 -7.73 3.87
N PHE A 87 -16.64 -8.42 3.39
CA PHE A 87 -16.55 -9.20 2.14
C PHE A 87 -16.48 -8.30 0.89
N PHE A 88 -17.16 -7.14 0.94
CA PHE A 88 -17.19 -6.16 -0.14
C PHE A 88 -16.28 -4.95 0.12
N ALA A 89 -15.44 -5.04 1.14
CA ALA A 89 -14.45 -4.02 1.43
C ALA A 89 -13.43 -3.89 0.28
N PRO A 90 -12.86 -2.70 0.08
CA PRO A 90 -11.86 -2.48 -0.96
C PRO A 90 -10.68 -3.45 -0.87
N ILE A 91 -10.15 -3.84 -2.02
CA ILE A 91 -8.94 -4.65 -2.11
C ILE A 91 -7.74 -3.73 -1.89
N PRO A 92 -6.92 -3.96 -0.87
CA PRO A 92 -5.71 -3.17 -0.67
C PRO A 92 -4.67 -3.54 -1.72
N ALA A 93 -4.01 -2.53 -2.27
CA ALA A 93 -2.92 -2.66 -3.21
C ALA A 93 -1.78 -1.71 -2.82
N GLY A 94 -0.54 -2.16 -2.94
CA GLY A 94 0.64 -1.36 -2.61
C GLY A 94 1.92 -2.06 -3.00
N PHE A 95 3.03 -1.37 -2.83
CA PHE A 95 4.36 -1.91 -3.06
C PHE A 95 4.93 -2.46 -1.75
N ASN A 96 5.19 -3.76 -1.67
CA ASN A 96 5.52 -4.47 -0.42
C ASN A 96 4.44 -4.29 0.68
N ILE A 97 3.20 -4.15 0.26
CA ILE A 97 2.09 -3.83 1.17
C ILE A 97 1.86 -4.94 2.20
N ILE A 98 2.05 -6.20 1.82
CA ILE A 98 1.89 -7.37 2.70
C ILE A 98 2.99 -7.38 3.77
N GLY A 99 4.22 -7.09 3.35
CA GLY A 99 5.38 -7.07 4.24
C GLY A 99 5.40 -5.91 5.21
N TYR A 100 4.81 -4.77 4.86
CA TYR A 100 4.94 -3.53 5.61
C TYR A 100 3.60 -2.90 6.01
N ASP A 101 2.86 -2.31 5.07
CA ASP A 101 1.68 -1.48 5.38
C ASP A 101 0.58 -2.24 6.08
N MET A 102 0.29 -3.48 5.64
CA MET A 102 -0.77 -4.29 6.25
C MET A 102 -0.49 -4.63 7.72
N LYS A 103 0.77 -4.69 8.13
CA LYS A 103 1.13 -4.89 9.54
C LYS A 103 0.77 -3.66 10.39
N ILE A 104 1.01 -2.47 9.86
CA ILE A 104 0.64 -1.19 10.50
C ILE A 104 -0.89 -1.06 10.53
N ILE A 105 -1.56 -1.31 9.40
CA ILE A 105 -3.02 -1.27 9.28
C ILE A 105 -3.69 -2.21 10.27
N ASN A 106 -3.22 -3.46 10.39
CA ASN A 106 -3.74 -4.42 11.35
C ASN A 106 -3.61 -3.92 12.80
N ARG A 107 -2.46 -3.34 13.15
CA ARG A 107 -2.27 -2.75 14.47
C ARG A 107 -3.23 -1.59 14.71
N LEU A 108 -3.35 -0.66 13.79
CA LEU A 108 -4.22 0.51 13.92
C LEU A 108 -5.71 0.12 13.91
N CYS A 109 -6.11 -0.88 13.13
CA CYS A 109 -7.45 -1.43 13.21
C CYS A 109 -7.74 -2.05 14.58
N LYS A 110 -6.79 -2.78 15.16
CA LYS A 110 -6.93 -3.37 16.50
C LYS A 110 -7.03 -2.28 17.58
N GLU A 111 -6.32 -1.20 17.44
CA GLU A 111 -6.27 -0.10 18.42
C GLU A 111 -7.45 0.86 18.29
N PHE A 112 -7.81 1.24 17.07
CA PHE A 112 -8.79 2.32 16.81
C PHE A 112 -10.03 1.84 16.02
N GLY A 113 -10.07 0.55 15.59
CA GLY A 113 -11.11 -0.01 14.72
C GLY A 113 -10.86 0.28 13.22
N PRO A 114 -11.61 -0.41 12.33
CA PRO A 114 -12.53 -1.52 12.58
C PRO A 114 -11.82 -2.88 12.77
N TRP A 115 -12.11 -3.57 13.86
CA TRP A 115 -11.49 -4.83 14.23
C TRP A 115 -12.52 -5.88 14.67
N ASP A 116 -12.44 -7.11 14.17
CA ASP A 116 -13.22 -8.24 14.66
C ASP A 116 -12.43 -9.00 15.76
N ALA A 117 -12.81 -8.75 17.00
CA ALA A 117 -12.13 -9.37 18.13
C ALA A 117 -12.32 -10.90 18.19
N LYS A 118 -13.43 -11.42 17.64
CA LYS A 118 -13.70 -12.88 17.64
C LYS A 118 -12.80 -13.60 16.64
N ARG A 119 -12.53 -12.99 15.51
CA ARG A 119 -11.70 -13.57 14.45
C ARG A 119 -10.25 -13.10 14.50
N GLY A 120 -9.94 -12.08 15.28
CA GLY A 120 -8.59 -11.53 15.41
C GLY A 120 -8.11 -10.83 14.12
N GLU A 121 -9.00 -10.14 13.38
CA GLU A 121 -8.68 -9.59 12.07
C GLU A 121 -9.28 -8.21 11.81
N GLN A 122 -8.62 -7.45 10.93
CA GLN A 122 -9.11 -6.16 10.47
C GLN A 122 -10.33 -6.31 9.56
N GLN A 123 -11.21 -5.29 9.54
CA GLN A 123 -12.40 -5.25 8.70
C GLN A 123 -12.44 -4.05 7.74
N LEU A 124 -11.34 -3.33 7.63
CA LEU A 124 -11.22 -2.15 6.77
C LEU A 124 -11.08 -2.53 5.30
N PHE A 125 -10.30 -3.57 5.01
CA PHE A 125 -9.99 -4.03 3.66
C PHE A 125 -10.40 -5.48 3.43
N SER A 126 -10.49 -5.88 2.16
CA SER A 126 -10.76 -7.25 1.76
C SER A 126 -9.86 -8.24 2.52
N LYS A 127 -10.49 -9.30 3.05
CA LYS A 127 -9.79 -10.38 3.73
C LYS A 127 -9.13 -11.36 2.77
N VAL A 128 -9.73 -11.52 1.59
CA VAL A 128 -9.37 -12.55 0.62
C VAL A 128 -8.27 -12.05 -0.30
N TYR A 129 -8.46 -10.86 -0.88
CA TYR A 129 -7.60 -10.36 -1.92
C TYR A 129 -6.71 -9.23 -1.42
N LYS A 130 -5.44 -9.28 -1.80
CA LYS A 130 -4.44 -8.22 -1.66
C LYS A 130 -3.61 -8.21 -2.94
N ILE A 131 -3.18 -7.04 -3.37
CA ILE A 131 -2.33 -6.91 -4.55
C ILE A 131 -1.00 -6.33 -4.07
N ASP A 132 0.01 -7.18 -3.96
CA ASP A 132 1.38 -6.71 -3.78
C ASP A 132 1.99 -6.46 -5.16
N VAL A 133 2.26 -5.18 -5.44
CA VAL A 133 2.81 -4.77 -6.73
C VAL A 133 4.24 -5.23 -6.88
N MET A 134 4.98 -5.34 -5.78
CA MET A 134 6.36 -5.84 -5.79
C MET A 134 6.41 -7.29 -6.26
N ASP A 135 5.50 -8.16 -5.80
CA ASP A 135 5.42 -9.56 -6.24
C ASP A 135 5.12 -9.66 -7.74
N ASN A 136 4.21 -8.80 -8.25
CA ASN A 136 3.93 -8.75 -9.68
C ASN A 136 5.15 -8.33 -10.50
N VAL A 137 5.89 -7.33 -10.04
CA VAL A 137 7.14 -6.90 -10.68
C VAL A 137 8.15 -8.03 -10.67
N TRP A 138 8.33 -8.70 -9.53
CA TRP A 138 9.26 -9.81 -9.39
C TRP A 138 8.95 -10.93 -10.39
N MET A 139 7.69 -11.38 -10.48
CA MET A 139 7.27 -12.42 -11.43
C MET A 139 7.57 -12.10 -12.91
N TRP A 140 7.63 -10.82 -13.25
CA TRP A 140 7.92 -10.37 -14.61
C TRP A 140 9.41 -10.16 -14.87
N THR A 141 10.22 -10.12 -13.85
CA THR A 141 11.62 -9.71 -13.94
C THR A 141 12.60 -10.73 -13.40
N GLU A 142 12.12 -11.78 -12.74
CA GLU A 142 12.96 -12.73 -12.01
C GLU A 142 13.93 -13.49 -12.93
N GLY A 143 13.54 -13.73 -14.19
CA GLY A 143 14.37 -14.38 -15.22
C GLY A 143 15.38 -13.44 -15.91
N ASP A 144 15.38 -12.12 -15.64
CA ASP A 144 16.30 -11.16 -16.26
C ASP A 144 17.51 -10.86 -15.36
N PRO A 145 18.71 -11.44 -15.66
CA PRO A 145 19.90 -11.27 -14.81
C PRO A 145 20.43 -9.81 -14.80
N SER A 146 19.96 -8.95 -15.69
CA SER A 146 20.33 -7.54 -15.71
C SER A 146 19.65 -6.74 -14.59
N ILE A 147 18.56 -7.26 -14.01
CA ILE A 147 17.80 -6.60 -12.95
C ILE A 147 18.41 -6.93 -11.59
N LYS A 148 19.10 -5.95 -11.02
CA LYS A 148 19.78 -6.09 -9.72
C LYS A 148 18.88 -5.72 -8.53
N SER A 149 17.83 -4.94 -8.77
CA SER A 149 16.91 -4.47 -7.73
C SER A 149 15.54 -4.21 -8.33
N ILE A 150 14.51 -4.51 -7.53
CA ILE A 150 13.10 -4.17 -7.80
C ILE A 150 12.59 -3.11 -6.81
N SER A 151 13.48 -2.33 -6.16
CA SER A 151 13.06 -1.20 -5.34
C SER A 151 12.27 -0.18 -6.18
N MET A 152 11.44 0.64 -5.52
CA MET A 152 10.65 1.66 -6.22
C MET A 152 11.55 2.63 -7.00
N ASP A 153 12.72 2.98 -6.46
CA ASP A 153 13.67 3.88 -7.14
C ASP A 153 14.27 3.24 -8.40
N SER A 154 14.67 1.96 -8.31
CA SER A 154 15.14 1.20 -9.48
C SER A 154 14.05 1.08 -10.56
N LEU A 155 12.78 0.97 -10.15
CA LEU A 155 11.67 0.91 -11.08
C LEU A 155 11.37 2.27 -11.71
N ARG A 156 11.48 3.36 -10.96
CA ARG A 156 11.34 4.72 -11.51
C ARG A 156 12.35 4.96 -12.61
N GLU A 157 13.63 4.68 -12.35
CA GLU A 157 14.70 4.81 -13.33
C GLU A 157 14.43 3.96 -14.58
N ARG A 158 14.15 2.65 -14.39
CA ARG A 158 13.93 1.72 -15.50
C ARG A 158 12.70 2.04 -16.34
N MET A 159 11.65 2.56 -15.73
CA MET A 159 10.38 2.89 -16.41
C MET A 159 10.34 4.35 -16.91
N GLY A 160 11.42 5.11 -16.74
CA GLY A 160 11.47 6.52 -17.13
C GLY A 160 10.48 7.40 -16.34
N MET A 161 10.22 7.05 -15.08
CA MET A 161 9.35 7.82 -14.20
C MET A 161 10.16 8.91 -13.50
N SER A 162 9.53 10.05 -13.21
CA SER A 162 10.18 11.13 -12.47
C SER A 162 10.52 10.69 -11.04
N SER A 163 11.70 11.07 -10.57
CA SER A 163 12.11 10.97 -9.17
C SER A 163 11.76 12.22 -8.37
N GLU A 164 11.15 13.22 -8.99
CA GLU A 164 10.68 14.41 -8.30
C GLU A 164 9.61 14.04 -7.28
N ASN A 165 9.78 14.52 -6.05
CA ASN A 165 8.94 14.16 -4.90
C ASN A 165 8.92 12.64 -4.56
N ALA A 166 9.93 11.87 -4.98
CA ALA A 166 10.14 10.53 -4.46
C ALA A 166 10.17 10.56 -2.92
N HIS A 167 9.63 9.51 -2.28
CA HIS A 167 9.48 9.38 -0.82
C HIS A 167 8.42 10.31 -0.17
N ASP A 168 7.66 11.10 -0.94
CA ASP A 168 6.36 11.57 -0.49
C ASP A 168 5.34 10.43 -0.65
N ALA A 169 4.63 10.11 0.43
CA ALA A 169 3.73 8.94 0.42
C ALA A 169 2.66 9.01 -0.67
N LEU A 170 2.17 10.20 -1.03
CA LEU A 170 1.19 10.33 -2.10
C LEU A 170 1.81 10.10 -3.47
N GLN A 171 3.05 10.56 -3.69
CA GLN A 171 3.76 10.30 -4.94
C GLN A 171 4.07 8.81 -5.09
N ASP A 172 4.57 8.17 -4.03
CA ASP A 172 4.84 6.73 -4.02
C ASP A 172 3.59 5.89 -4.31
N VAL A 173 2.43 6.28 -3.77
CA VAL A 173 1.14 5.66 -4.06
C VAL A 173 0.73 5.85 -5.52
N LYS A 174 0.95 7.03 -6.12
CA LYS A 174 0.67 7.27 -7.54
C LYS A 174 1.55 6.43 -8.44
N ASP A 175 2.84 6.35 -8.14
CA ASP A 175 3.80 5.56 -8.90
C ASP A 175 3.46 4.06 -8.84
N THR A 176 3.19 3.56 -7.63
CA THR A 176 2.71 2.19 -7.41
C THR A 176 1.44 1.90 -8.20
N ALA A 177 0.47 2.81 -8.17
CA ALA A 177 -0.77 2.65 -8.92
C ALA A 177 -0.55 2.65 -10.43
N ASN A 178 0.34 3.49 -10.95
CA ASN A 178 0.69 3.50 -12.37
C ASN A 178 1.29 2.16 -12.83
N ILE A 179 2.19 1.59 -12.02
CA ILE A 179 2.77 0.27 -12.28
C ILE A 179 1.67 -0.79 -12.24
N MET A 180 0.88 -0.84 -11.18
CA MET A 180 -0.23 -1.79 -11.02
C MET A 180 -1.23 -1.71 -12.18
N ILE A 181 -1.62 -0.51 -12.60
CA ILE A 181 -2.57 -0.31 -13.71
C ILE A 181 -2.00 -0.89 -15.01
N LYS A 182 -0.71 -0.70 -15.28
CA LYS A 182 -0.05 -1.28 -16.46
C LYS A 182 -0.11 -2.80 -16.42
N PHE A 183 0.28 -3.43 -15.30
CA PHE A 183 0.19 -4.89 -15.14
C PHE A 183 -1.25 -5.39 -15.30
N MET A 184 -2.21 -4.79 -14.63
CA MET A 184 -3.61 -5.21 -14.73
C MET A 184 -4.16 -5.09 -16.16
N LYS A 185 -3.81 -4.02 -16.88
CA LYS A 185 -4.22 -3.86 -18.30
C LYS A 185 -3.60 -4.92 -19.17
N THR A 186 -2.32 -5.24 -18.96
CA THR A 186 -1.61 -6.29 -19.71
C THR A 186 -2.22 -7.65 -19.44
N HIS A 187 -2.42 -8.05 -18.18
CA HIS A 187 -3.05 -9.30 -17.82
C HIS A 187 -4.48 -9.43 -18.41
N ARG A 188 -5.26 -8.36 -18.36
CA ARG A 188 -6.61 -8.34 -18.96
C ARG A 188 -6.57 -8.45 -20.49
N ALA A 189 -5.55 -7.89 -21.14
CA ALA A 189 -5.36 -8.04 -22.59
C ALA A 189 -4.94 -9.47 -22.95
N VAL A 190 -4.00 -10.03 -22.22
CA VAL A 190 -3.57 -11.44 -22.38
C VAL A 190 -4.75 -12.39 -22.20
N TYR A 191 -5.52 -12.24 -21.11
CA TYR A 191 -6.70 -13.08 -20.86
C TYR A 191 -7.69 -13.06 -22.02
N ARG A 192 -7.99 -11.87 -22.58
CA ARG A 192 -8.92 -11.73 -23.69
C ARG A 192 -8.40 -12.31 -25.01
N ASN A 193 -7.10 -12.16 -25.29
CA ASN A 193 -6.51 -12.52 -26.57
C ASN A 193 -6.14 -14.01 -26.64
N LEU A 194 -5.63 -14.57 -25.53
CA LEU A 194 -5.15 -15.96 -25.51
C LEU A 194 -6.24 -16.99 -25.18
N LYS A 195 -7.48 -16.56 -24.85
CA LYS A 195 -8.53 -17.47 -24.41
C LYS A 195 -8.00 -18.45 -23.35
N ILE A 196 -7.44 -17.92 -22.27
CA ILE A 196 -6.73 -18.64 -21.22
C ILE A 196 -7.47 -19.91 -20.75
N ASP A 197 -8.80 -19.89 -20.71
CA ASP A 197 -9.61 -21.07 -20.39
C ASP A 197 -9.29 -22.28 -21.28
N LYS A 198 -8.91 -22.07 -22.56
CA LYS A 198 -8.50 -23.14 -23.48
C LYS A 198 -7.06 -23.58 -23.26
N VAL A 199 -6.17 -22.65 -22.86
CA VAL A 199 -4.76 -22.96 -22.57
C VAL A 199 -4.65 -23.90 -21.37
N PHE A 200 -5.46 -23.67 -20.32
CA PHE A 200 -5.49 -24.53 -19.14
C PHE A 200 -6.37 -25.79 -19.28
N ALA A 201 -7.30 -25.81 -20.24
CA ALA A 201 -8.20 -26.95 -20.45
C ALA A 201 -7.50 -28.20 -20.98
N ASN A 202 -6.36 -28.08 -21.62
CA ASN A 202 -5.66 -29.21 -22.27
C ASN A 202 -4.73 -29.98 -21.31
N GLY A 203 -4.62 -29.63 -20.05
CA GLY A 203 -3.92 -30.41 -19.02
C GLY A 203 -2.40 -30.55 -19.19
N GLU A 204 -1.81 -29.92 -20.19
CA GLU A 204 -0.38 -29.96 -20.43
C GLU A 204 0.27 -28.70 -19.80
N LEU A 205 0.92 -28.91 -18.64
CA LEU A 205 1.91 -27.97 -18.14
C LEU A 205 3.19 -28.20 -18.94
N TYR A 206 3.49 -27.30 -19.88
CA TYR A 206 4.80 -27.28 -20.52
C TYR A 206 5.80 -26.75 -19.48
N VAL A 207 6.64 -27.63 -18.97
CA VAL A 207 7.81 -27.32 -18.16
C VAL A 207 9.02 -27.26 -19.08
#